data_e41d360d969fabf3aa1531275760469a
#
_entry.id   e41d360d969fabf3aa1531275760469a
#
_cell.length_a   1.000
_cell.length_b   1.000
_cell.length_c   1.000
_cell.angle_alpha   90.00
_cell.angle_beta   90.00
_cell.angle_gamma   90.00
#
_symmetry.space_group_name_H-M   'P 1'
#
loop_
_entity.id
_entity.type
_entity.pdbx_description
1 polymer ?
#
loop_
_entity_poly.entity_id
_entity_poly.type
_entity_poly.pdbx_seq_one_letter_code
_entity_poly.pdbx_strand_id
1 'polypeptide(L)'
;MERDVDVRIIASTNENLAAMVENNTFRKDLFYRLNVASYSIMPLRERTGDIPLVCDHYIRIYNARLNHLIEGIDSEAAEFMRTYPWEGNVRELKNVIEYVCTVKTKGMVTIHDLPRYMFSKRHSDVSSTDHAARRNQPAAAGQPTRNQSITSSDWSSVHD
;
A
#
# COMPACT_ATOMS: atom_id res chain seq x y z
N MET A 1 -35.68 21.87 26.03
CA MET A 1 -35.63 20.82 27.05
C MET A 1 -34.39 20.03 26.83
N GLU A 2 -33.38 20.17 27.68
CA GLU A 2 -32.21 19.25 27.71
C GLU A 2 -32.65 17.94 28.36
N ARG A 3 -32.25 16.82 27.79
CA ARG A 3 -32.43 15.48 28.38
C ARG A 3 -31.05 14.95 28.76
N ASP A 4 -30.88 14.59 30.01
CA ASP A 4 -29.74 13.83 30.47
C ASP A 4 -29.84 12.40 29.90
N VAL A 5 -28.79 11.97 29.21
CA VAL A 5 -28.65 10.61 28.64
C VAL A 5 -27.33 10.00 29.09
N ASP A 6 -27.37 8.77 29.55
CA ASP A 6 -26.17 8.00 29.87
C ASP A 6 -25.79 7.18 28.64
N VAL A 7 -24.77 7.65 27.88
CA VAL A 7 -24.32 7.03 26.63
C VAL A 7 -22.80 6.93 26.60
N ARG A 8 -22.29 5.84 26.02
CA ARG A 8 -20.88 5.68 25.67
C ARG A 8 -20.69 6.03 24.19
N ILE A 9 -19.81 7.00 23.93
CA ILE A 9 -19.46 7.42 22.55
C ILE A 9 -18.17 6.68 22.14
N ILE A 10 -18.19 6.00 20.99
CA ILE A 10 -17.03 5.40 20.34
C ILE A 10 -16.94 6.04 18.96
N ALA A 11 -15.84 6.74 18.70
CA ALA A 11 -15.55 7.35 17.40
C ALA A 11 -14.38 6.62 16.74
N SER A 12 -14.41 6.48 15.42
CA SER A 12 -13.30 5.91 14.64
C SER A 12 -13.01 6.78 13.42
N THR A 13 -11.76 6.87 13.03
CA THR A 13 -11.30 7.59 11.85
C THR A 13 -10.04 6.93 11.32
N ASN A 14 -9.77 7.11 10.03
CA ASN A 14 -8.49 6.80 9.38
C ASN A 14 -7.64 8.07 9.16
N GLU A 15 -8.15 9.24 9.55
CA GLU A 15 -7.50 10.54 9.36
C GLU A 15 -6.71 10.95 10.61
N ASN A 16 -5.65 11.72 10.40
CA ASN A 16 -4.91 12.34 11.50
C ASN A 16 -5.67 13.59 11.98
N LEU A 17 -6.51 13.40 13.01
CA LEU A 17 -7.33 14.49 13.57
C LEU A 17 -6.51 15.65 14.14
N ALA A 18 -5.29 15.39 14.66
CA ALA A 18 -4.43 16.46 15.17
C ALA A 18 -3.98 17.39 14.03
N ALA A 19 -3.52 16.82 12.91
CA ALA A 19 -3.18 17.59 11.71
C ALA A 19 -4.40 18.33 11.13
N MET A 20 -5.60 17.74 11.18
CA MET A 20 -6.84 18.39 10.73
C MET A 20 -7.21 19.59 11.60
N VAL A 21 -6.96 19.52 12.91
CA VAL A 21 -7.16 20.66 13.83
C VAL A 21 -6.18 21.79 13.52
N GLU A 22 -4.89 21.47 13.28
CA GLU A 22 -3.88 22.46 12.90
C GLU A 22 -4.22 23.17 11.58
N ASN A 23 -4.76 22.43 10.62
CA ASN A 23 -5.22 22.96 9.33
C ASN A 23 -6.64 23.59 9.36
N ASN A 24 -7.25 23.72 10.54
CA ASN A 24 -8.61 24.24 10.73
C ASN A 24 -9.72 23.48 9.95
N THR A 25 -9.46 22.22 9.55
CA THR A 25 -10.45 21.36 8.87
C THR A 25 -11.27 20.50 9.85
N PHE A 26 -10.84 20.46 11.12
CA PHE A 26 -11.59 19.82 12.21
C PHE A 26 -11.65 20.73 13.44
N ARG A 27 -12.81 20.77 14.07
CA ARG A 27 -13.03 21.65 15.25
C ARG A 27 -12.21 21.19 16.44
N LYS A 28 -11.45 22.12 17.02
CA LYS A 28 -10.57 21.88 18.18
C LYS A 28 -11.35 21.47 19.44
N ASP A 29 -12.51 22.06 19.68
CA ASP A 29 -13.35 21.74 20.84
C ASP A 29 -13.89 20.30 20.77
N LEU A 30 -14.32 19.86 19.58
CA LEU A 30 -14.79 18.50 19.34
C LEU A 30 -13.66 17.48 19.46
N PHE A 31 -12.47 17.80 18.95
CA PHE A 31 -11.29 16.96 19.09
C PHE A 31 -11.00 16.64 20.56
N TYR A 32 -10.94 17.63 21.44
CA TYR A 32 -10.66 17.38 22.84
C TYR A 32 -11.77 16.62 23.58
N ARG A 33 -13.03 16.75 23.16
CA ARG A 33 -14.13 15.97 23.72
C ARG A 33 -14.09 14.49 23.33
N LEU A 34 -13.62 14.18 22.11
CA LEU A 34 -13.53 12.82 21.60
C LEU A 34 -12.23 12.13 21.98
N ASN A 35 -11.13 12.86 22.07
CA ASN A 35 -9.78 12.31 22.27
C ASN A 35 -9.43 12.13 23.77
N VAL A 36 -10.36 11.64 24.58
CA VAL A 36 -10.12 11.33 25.99
C VAL A 36 -9.33 10.04 26.15
N ALA A 37 -9.65 9.01 25.34
CA ALA A 37 -8.92 7.76 25.26
C ALA A 37 -8.78 7.36 23.79
N SER A 38 -7.56 7.40 23.26
CA SER A 38 -7.30 7.04 21.88
C SER A 38 -6.49 5.75 21.77
N TYR A 39 -6.87 4.91 20.82
CA TYR A 39 -6.19 3.68 20.47
C TYR A 39 -5.85 3.70 19.00
N SER A 40 -4.59 3.48 18.66
CA SER A 40 -4.14 3.31 17.30
C SER A 40 -4.06 1.83 16.96
N ILE A 41 -4.73 1.41 15.89
CA ILE A 41 -4.64 0.05 15.37
C ILE A 41 -3.57 0.03 14.27
N MET A 42 -2.50 -0.74 14.49
CA MET A 42 -1.45 -0.92 13.50
C MET A 42 -2.01 -1.54 12.22
N PRO A 43 -1.59 -1.06 11.03
CA PRO A 43 -1.98 -1.67 9.77
C PRO A 43 -1.45 -3.12 9.66
N LEU A 44 -2.11 -3.93 8.85
CA LEU A 44 -1.81 -5.37 8.74
C LEU A 44 -0.36 -5.65 8.30
N ARG A 45 0.21 -4.79 7.45
CA ARG A 45 1.63 -4.87 7.02
C ARG A 45 2.65 -4.75 8.17
N GLU A 46 2.26 -4.15 9.30
CA GLU A 46 3.11 -4.00 10.50
C GLU A 46 2.90 -5.14 11.52
N ARG A 47 1.86 -5.97 11.31
CA ARG A 47 1.54 -7.14 12.15
C ARG A 47 1.39 -8.39 11.29
N THR A 48 2.39 -8.68 10.51
CA THR A 48 2.40 -9.79 9.52
C THR A 48 2.18 -11.17 10.14
N GLY A 49 2.48 -11.33 11.44
CA GLY A 49 2.19 -12.55 12.20
C GLY A 49 0.70 -12.85 12.36
N ASP A 50 -0.19 -11.85 12.23
CA ASP A 50 -1.63 -12.03 12.32
C ASP A 50 -2.22 -12.56 11.01
N ILE A 51 -1.51 -12.41 9.88
CA ILE A 51 -2.03 -12.79 8.55
C ILE A 51 -2.45 -14.26 8.51
N PRO A 52 -1.62 -15.24 8.92
CA PRO A 52 -2.03 -16.65 8.93
C PRO A 52 -3.28 -16.89 9.79
N LEU A 53 -3.35 -16.28 10.97
CA LEU A 53 -4.47 -16.45 11.89
C LEU A 53 -5.78 -15.94 11.30
N VAL A 54 -5.72 -14.78 10.63
CA VAL A 54 -6.88 -14.18 9.96
C VAL A 54 -7.30 -15.02 8.74
N CYS A 55 -6.33 -15.54 7.99
CA CYS A 55 -6.60 -16.44 6.87
C CYS A 55 -7.32 -17.71 7.32
N ASP A 56 -6.79 -18.39 8.33
CA ASP A 56 -7.38 -19.61 8.88
C ASP A 56 -8.79 -19.36 9.40
N HIS A 57 -9.00 -18.24 10.07
CA HIS A 57 -10.32 -17.85 10.55
C HIS A 57 -11.34 -17.74 9.40
N TYR A 58 -11.01 -17.03 8.34
CA TYR A 58 -11.93 -16.86 7.21
C TYR A 58 -12.09 -18.15 6.38
N ILE A 59 -11.02 -18.94 6.18
CA ILE A 59 -11.11 -20.24 5.51
C ILE A 59 -12.10 -21.14 6.25
N ARG A 60 -12.06 -21.22 7.58
CA ARG A 60 -13.02 -22.00 8.38
C ARG A 60 -14.46 -21.50 8.18
N ILE A 61 -14.68 -20.19 8.19
CA ILE A 61 -16.01 -19.61 7.98
C ILE A 61 -16.54 -19.99 6.59
N TYR A 62 -15.71 -19.82 5.55
CA TYR A 62 -16.15 -20.12 4.18
C TYR A 62 -16.29 -21.62 3.93
N ASN A 63 -15.42 -22.46 4.49
CA ASN A 63 -15.58 -23.92 4.44
C ASN A 63 -16.93 -24.35 5.03
N ALA A 64 -17.28 -23.82 6.20
CA ALA A 64 -18.57 -24.14 6.83
C ALA A 64 -19.77 -23.62 6.00
N ARG A 65 -19.65 -22.42 5.41
CA ARG A 65 -20.74 -21.80 4.65
C ARG A 65 -20.96 -22.44 3.28
N LEU A 66 -19.89 -22.85 2.60
CA LEU A 66 -19.91 -23.32 1.21
C LEU A 66 -19.77 -24.85 1.12
N ASN A 67 -19.64 -25.54 2.25
CA ASN A 67 -19.35 -26.98 2.32
C ASN A 67 -18.06 -27.34 1.56
N HIS A 68 -17.01 -26.54 1.73
CA HIS A 68 -15.70 -26.73 1.14
C HIS A 68 -14.73 -27.40 2.12
N LEU A 69 -13.64 -27.97 1.59
CA LEU A 69 -12.60 -28.68 2.34
C LEU A 69 -11.22 -28.09 2.04
N ILE A 70 -11.08 -26.77 2.15
CA ILE A 70 -9.79 -26.09 2.03
C ILE A 70 -9.03 -26.33 3.34
N GLU A 71 -7.82 -26.89 3.22
CA GLU A 71 -7.00 -27.35 4.35
C GLU A 71 -6.15 -26.24 4.94
N GLY A 72 -5.82 -25.20 4.15
CA GLY A 72 -4.99 -24.09 4.55
C GLY A 72 -4.32 -23.43 3.36
N ILE A 73 -3.23 -22.71 3.62
CA ILE A 73 -2.43 -21.98 2.63
C ILE A 73 -1.04 -22.61 2.59
N ASP A 74 -0.52 -22.90 1.40
CA ASP A 74 0.83 -23.44 1.27
C ASP A 74 1.91 -22.40 1.64
N SER A 75 3.14 -22.86 1.80
CA SER A 75 4.26 -22.02 2.27
C SER A 75 4.60 -20.89 1.28
N GLU A 76 4.46 -21.11 -0.03
CA GLU A 76 4.78 -20.12 -1.05
C GLU A 76 3.73 -19.00 -1.06
N ALA A 77 2.45 -19.36 -1.05
CA ALA A 77 1.35 -18.40 -0.96
C ALA A 77 1.37 -17.66 0.38
N ALA A 78 1.66 -18.34 1.49
CA ALA A 78 1.77 -17.72 2.81
C ALA A 78 2.89 -16.68 2.86
N GLU A 79 4.06 -16.97 2.30
CA GLU A 79 5.17 -16.02 2.23
C GLU A 79 4.86 -14.83 1.30
N PHE A 80 4.22 -15.08 0.15
CA PHE A 80 3.74 -14.02 -0.71
C PHE A 80 2.76 -13.08 0.03
N MET A 81 1.77 -13.64 0.71
CA MET A 81 0.78 -12.88 1.47
C MET A 81 1.40 -12.11 2.64
N ARG A 82 2.43 -12.64 3.28
CA ARG A 82 3.15 -11.99 4.38
C ARG A 82 3.88 -10.73 3.93
N THR A 83 4.38 -10.71 2.70
CA THR A 83 5.15 -9.60 2.12
C THR A 83 4.28 -8.62 1.30
N TYR A 84 3.00 -8.91 1.14
CA TYR A 84 2.06 -8.05 0.42
C TYR A 84 1.68 -6.81 1.26
N PRO A 85 1.53 -5.61 0.67
CA PRO A 85 1.36 -4.35 1.42
C PRO A 85 0.03 -4.19 2.16
N TRP A 86 -1.01 -4.91 1.77
CA TRP A 86 -2.34 -4.90 2.41
C TRP A 86 -2.89 -3.49 2.68
N GLU A 87 -2.96 -2.63 1.65
CA GLU A 87 -3.48 -1.27 1.77
C GLU A 87 -4.90 -1.23 2.34
N GLY A 88 -5.75 -2.18 1.96
CA GLY A 88 -7.09 -2.36 2.51
C GLY A 88 -7.13 -3.15 3.83
N ASN A 89 -5.95 -3.45 4.42
CA ASN A 89 -5.82 -4.14 5.70
C ASN A 89 -6.60 -5.48 5.74
N VAL A 90 -7.26 -5.77 6.87
CA VAL A 90 -8.04 -7.01 7.07
C VAL A 90 -9.22 -7.11 6.10
N ARG A 91 -9.78 -5.97 5.66
CA ARG A 91 -10.89 -6.00 4.69
C ARG A 91 -10.43 -6.53 3.32
N GLU A 92 -9.26 -6.10 2.87
CA GLU A 92 -8.66 -6.61 1.62
C GLU A 92 -8.31 -8.10 1.76
N LEU A 93 -7.67 -8.50 2.87
CA LEU A 93 -7.34 -9.89 3.15
C LEU A 93 -8.58 -10.78 3.14
N LYS A 94 -9.65 -10.36 3.83
CA LYS A 94 -10.93 -11.07 3.80
C LYS A 94 -11.45 -11.27 2.38
N ASN A 95 -11.43 -10.23 1.54
CA ASN A 95 -11.91 -10.30 0.16
C ASN A 95 -11.05 -11.27 -0.69
N VAL A 96 -9.73 -11.30 -0.47
CA VAL A 96 -8.84 -12.27 -1.11
C VAL A 96 -9.19 -13.69 -0.73
N ILE A 97 -9.40 -13.98 0.56
CA ILE A 97 -9.79 -15.32 1.02
C ILE A 97 -11.18 -15.69 0.49
N GLU A 98 -12.13 -14.76 0.47
CA GLU A 98 -13.46 -14.99 -0.13
C GLU A 98 -13.36 -15.36 -1.61
N TYR A 99 -12.55 -14.63 -2.39
CA TYR A 99 -12.26 -14.96 -3.77
C TYR A 99 -11.66 -16.36 -3.91
N VAL A 100 -10.62 -16.68 -3.14
CA VAL A 100 -9.99 -18.02 -3.15
C VAL A 100 -11.02 -19.11 -2.86
N CYS A 101 -11.86 -18.93 -1.84
CA CYS A 101 -12.91 -19.88 -1.49
C CYS A 101 -14.03 -19.96 -2.54
N THR A 102 -14.13 -18.99 -3.47
CA THR A 102 -15.08 -19.08 -4.61
C THR A 102 -14.53 -19.94 -5.74
N VAL A 103 -13.20 -19.91 -5.98
CA VAL A 103 -12.57 -20.62 -7.09
C VAL A 103 -12.03 -22.00 -6.70
N LYS A 104 -11.76 -22.22 -5.41
CA LYS A 104 -11.20 -23.46 -4.86
C LYS A 104 -12.12 -24.10 -3.83
N THR A 105 -12.31 -25.41 -3.94
CA THR A 105 -13.24 -26.14 -3.08
C THR A 105 -12.55 -27.08 -2.08
N LYS A 106 -11.28 -27.45 -2.31
CA LYS A 106 -10.53 -28.41 -1.46
C LYS A 106 -9.02 -28.28 -1.59
N GLY A 107 -8.30 -28.84 -0.62
CA GLY A 107 -6.84 -28.89 -0.56
C GLY A 107 -6.19 -27.57 -0.16
N MET A 108 -4.86 -27.47 -0.33
CA MET A 108 -4.08 -26.28 0.02
C MET A 108 -4.25 -25.16 -0.99
N VAL A 109 -4.39 -23.93 -0.52
CA VAL A 109 -4.34 -22.71 -1.35
C VAL A 109 -2.92 -22.47 -1.81
N THR A 110 -2.72 -22.36 -3.11
CA THR A 110 -1.42 -22.08 -3.73
C THR A 110 -1.35 -20.64 -4.23
N ILE A 111 -0.15 -20.20 -4.61
CA ILE A 111 0.06 -18.88 -5.18
C ILE A 111 -0.78 -18.62 -6.45
N HIS A 112 -1.08 -19.68 -7.21
CA HIS A 112 -1.89 -19.62 -8.43
C HIS A 112 -3.39 -19.39 -8.17
N ASP A 113 -3.85 -19.69 -6.96
CA ASP A 113 -5.25 -19.48 -6.54
C ASP A 113 -5.50 -18.03 -6.12
N LEU A 114 -4.44 -17.21 -5.95
CA LEU A 114 -4.56 -15.82 -5.54
C LEU A 114 -5.00 -14.91 -6.70
N PRO A 115 -5.71 -13.80 -6.41
CA PRO A 115 -6.14 -12.85 -7.43
C PRO A 115 -4.97 -12.24 -8.21
N ARG A 116 -5.08 -12.19 -9.54
CA ARG A 116 -4.01 -11.70 -10.43
C ARG A 116 -3.54 -10.27 -10.13
N TYR A 117 -4.43 -9.39 -9.66
CA TYR A 117 -4.07 -8.01 -9.36
C TYR A 117 -3.02 -7.88 -8.25
N MET A 118 -2.90 -8.88 -7.37
CA MET A 118 -1.89 -8.89 -6.31
C MET A 118 -0.46 -8.95 -6.85
N PHE A 119 -0.26 -9.56 -8.01
CA PHE A 119 1.06 -9.67 -8.65
C PHE A 119 1.45 -8.38 -9.38
N SER A 120 0.50 -7.63 -9.92
CA SER A 120 0.78 -6.37 -10.62
C SER A 120 1.17 -5.24 -9.68
N LYS A 121 0.62 -5.17 -8.48
CA LYS A 121 0.99 -4.16 -7.46
C LYS A 121 2.45 -4.28 -7.00
N ARG A 122 2.99 -5.48 -6.94
CA ARG A 122 4.37 -5.71 -6.50
C ARG A 122 5.42 -5.17 -7.47
N HIS A 123 5.08 -5.04 -8.77
CA HIS A 123 5.99 -4.51 -9.80
C HIS A 123 6.06 -2.97 -9.81
N SER A 124 5.03 -2.28 -9.32
CA SER A 124 5.02 -0.82 -9.25
C SER A 124 5.87 -0.25 -8.10
N ASP A 125 6.02 -0.97 -7.00
CA ASP A 125 6.81 -0.49 -5.85
C ASP A 125 8.32 -0.66 -6.04
N VAL A 126 8.76 -1.66 -6.84
CA VAL A 126 10.18 -1.88 -7.14
C VAL A 126 10.72 -0.86 -8.15
N SER A 127 9.87 -0.34 -9.05
CA SER A 127 10.30 0.66 -10.05
C SER A 127 10.36 2.10 -9.51
N SER A 128 9.68 2.41 -8.42
CA SER A 128 9.70 3.75 -7.82
C SER A 128 10.94 4.03 -6.95
N THR A 129 11.62 3.02 -6.46
CA THR A 129 12.86 3.17 -5.66
C THR A 129 14.09 3.43 -6.53
N ASP A 130 14.12 2.96 -7.78
CA ASP A 130 15.27 3.18 -8.70
C ASP A 130 15.29 4.59 -9.31
N HIS A 131 14.16 5.29 -9.38
CA HIS A 131 14.12 6.66 -9.92
C HIS A 131 14.50 7.74 -8.89
N ALA A 132 14.40 7.47 -7.58
CA ALA A 132 14.83 8.39 -6.54
C ALA A 132 16.36 8.41 -6.35
N ALA A 133 17.04 7.27 -6.58
CA ALA A 133 18.49 7.16 -6.44
C ALA A 133 19.27 7.84 -7.57
N ARG A 134 18.69 8.06 -8.75
CA ARG A 134 19.35 8.72 -9.88
C ARG A 134 19.28 10.25 -9.87
N ARG A 135 18.48 10.86 -9.01
CA ARG A 135 18.35 12.34 -8.93
C ARG A 135 19.36 13.04 -8.05
N ASN A 136 20.20 12.33 -7.30
CA ASN A 136 21.15 12.90 -6.35
C ASN A 136 22.62 12.70 -6.73
N GLN A 137 22.97 12.64 -8.03
CA GLN A 137 24.37 12.78 -8.44
C GLN A 137 24.63 14.27 -8.75
N PRO A 138 25.59 14.93 -8.07
CA PRO A 138 25.98 16.30 -8.42
C PRO A 138 26.71 16.27 -9.76
N ALA A 139 26.27 17.15 -10.67
CA ALA A 139 26.89 17.37 -11.97
C ALA A 139 28.36 17.77 -11.79
N ALA A 140 29.27 16.95 -12.31
CA ALA A 140 30.70 17.26 -12.34
C ALA A 140 30.93 18.54 -13.18
N ALA A 141 31.64 19.48 -12.59
CA ALA A 141 32.03 20.75 -13.18
C ALA A 141 32.82 20.55 -14.48
N GLY A 142 32.25 21.00 -15.58
CA GLY A 142 32.94 21.07 -16.87
C GLY A 142 33.99 22.17 -16.86
N GLN A 143 35.21 21.82 -17.26
CA GLN A 143 36.33 22.73 -17.48
C GLN A 143 36.07 23.64 -18.70
N PRO A 144 36.60 24.90 -18.72
CA PRO A 144 36.39 25.81 -19.87
C PRO A 144 37.35 25.47 -21.02
N THR A 145 36.82 25.15 -22.15
CA THR A 145 37.58 25.04 -23.40
C THR A 145 37.86 26.42 -23.98
N ARG A 146 39.14 26.62 -24.20
CA ARG A 146 39.86 27.77 -24.73
C ARG A 146 39.35 28.12 -26.15
N ASN A 147 39.00 29.40 -26.34
CA ASN A 147 38.64 30.07 -27.57
C ASN A 147 39.86 30.07 -28.52
N GLN A 148 39.72 29.52 -29.72
CA GLN A 148 40.60 29.79 -30.83
C GLN A 148 39.80 30.39 -31.98
N SER A 149 40.12 31.64 -32.24
CA SER A 149 39.73 32.43 -33.37
C SER A 149 40.22 31.81 -34.69
N ILE A 150 39.31 31.64 -35.64
CA ILE A 150 39.64 31.40 -37.03
C ILE A 150 39.02 32.52 -37.87
N THR A 151 39.92 33.22 -38.53
CA THR A 151 39.69 34.31 -39.47
C THR A 151 39.08 33.84 -40.76
N SER A 152 38.30 34.72 -41.35
CA SER A 152 37.70 34.71 -42.65
C SER A 152 38.69 34.44 -43.82
N SER A 153 38.29 33.60 -44.72
CA SER A 153 38.45 33.65 -46.22
C SER A 153 38.33 32.23 -46.78
N ASP A 154 37.38 31.94 -47.57
CA ASP A 154 37.37 31.96 -49.00
C ASP A 154 36.01 31.54 -49.57
N TRP A 155 35.46 32.43 -50.29
CA TRP A 155 34.47 32.19 -51.31
C TRP A 155 35.19 31.72 -52.59
N SER A 156 34.75 30.66 -53.24
CA SER A 156 34.63 30.65 -54.72
C SER A 156 34.33 29.24 -55.24
N SER A 157 33.24 29.22 -56.03
CA SER A 157 33.11 28.49 -57.31
C SER A 157 33.10 26.95 -57.28
N VAL A 158 32.31 26.20 -58.03
CA VAL A 158 31.69 26.34 -59.38
C VAL A 158 30.83 25.09 -59.61
N HIS A 159 29.71 25.27 -60.30
CA HIS A 159 29.07 24.37 -61.25
C HIS A 159 29.75 23.03 -61.59
N ASP A 160 29.03 21.93 -61.52
CA ASP A 160 28.22 21.31 -62.56
C ASP A 160 27.25 20.30 -61.98
#